data_fa416e5437a02bcb7b235ed96088c031
#
_entry.id   fa416e5437a02bcb7b235ed96088c031
#
_cell.length_a   1.000
_cell.length_b   1.000
_cell.length_c   1.000
_cell.angle_alpha   90.00
_cell.angle_beta   90.00
_cell.angle_gamma   90.00
#
_symmetry.space_group_name_H-M   'P 1'
#
loop_
_entity.id
_entity.type
_entity.pdbx_description
1 polymer ?
#
loop_
_entity_poly.entity_id
_entity_poly.type
_entity_poly.pdbx_seq_one_letter_code
_entity_poly.pdbx_strand_id
1 'polypeptide(L)'
;MSPPQRTPGAGPPPAAEPAVIDPRRVAAVVPAFNESGKIGDVVRKVPRRYAACVIVVDDCSSDDTSDEARAAGAERVVRHPVNRGVGAGIRTGLMTAKREGYEFAAILSGDDQHEPDELPRVLTPLFRDEADLVQGSRWLPGGAAPGIPSDRRWLTRIYPLLFRLASGYPSTDGTNGFRAFRLSMLDDPRIRLDQDWLDRYELEPYLLYQAVRCGYRVREVPVTVRYHARGTTKMHWFRDAWRLLRPLVYLRLGIQR
;
A
#
# COMPACT_ATOMS: atom_id res chain seq x y z
N MET A 1 52.35 3.27 16.75
CA MET A 1 50.93 3.65 16.83
C MET A 1 50.13 2.40 16.53
N SER A 2 49.50 1.83 17.56
CA SER A 2 48.65 0.62 17.41
C SER A 2 47.29 1.01 16.84
N PRO A 3 46.65 0.17 15.98
CA PRO A 3 45.32 0.49 15.40
C PRO A 3 44.23 0.40 16.48
N PRO A 4 43.16 1.20 16.36
CA PRO A 4 42.06 1.17 17.33
C PRO A 4 41.32 -0.16 17.30
N GLN A 5 41.13 -0.75 18.49
CA GLN A 5 40.35 -1.99 18.67
C GLN A 5 38.88 -1.70 18.37
N ARG A 6 38.28 -2.48 17.46
CA ARG A 6 36.83 -2.51 17.18
C ARG A 6 36.13 -3.10 18.41
N THR A 7 35.30 -2.33 19.07
CA THR A 7 34.34 -2.82 20.05
C THR A 7 33.39 -3.84 19.42
N PRO A 8 33.08 -4.96 20.08
CA PRO A 8 32.12 -5.95 19.60
C PRO A 8 30.75 -5.30 19.44
N GLY A 9 30.10 -5.52 18.30
CA GLY A 9 28.85 -4.91 17.92
C GLY A 9 27.75 -5.12 18.95
N ALA A 10 27.06 -4.04 19.26
CA ALA A 10 25.78 -4.11 19.95
C ALA A 10 24.85 -5.02 19.15
N GLY A 11 24.27 -6.02 19.81
CA GLY A 11 23.25 -6.87 19.23
C GLY A 11 22.09 -6.03 18.66
N PRO A 12 21.22 -6.62 17.80
CA PRO A 12 20.08 -5.90 17.28
C PRO A 12 19.29 -5.29 18.45
N PRO A 13 18.82 -4.04 18.33
CA PRO A 13 18.04 -3.41 19.38
C PRO A 13 16.84 -4.30 19.73
N PRO A 14 16.47 -4.40 21.01
CA PRO A 14 15.31 -5.21 21.43
C PRO A 14 14.10 -4.80 20.60
N ALA A 15 13.32 -5.79 20.18
CA ALA A 15 12.08 -5.56 19.45
C ALA A 15 11.23 -4.59 20.29
N ALA A 16 11.08 -3.37 19.82
CA ALA A 16 10.34 -2.34 20.53
C ALA A 16 8.92 -2.84 20.76
N GLU A 17 8.39 -2.67 21.97
CA GLU A 17 7.03 -3.09 22.34
C GLU A 17 6.01 -2.63 21.28
N PRO A 18 5.02 -3.46 20.92
CA PRO A 18 4.02 -3.08 19.94
C PRO A 18 3.30 -1.80 20.38
N ALA A 19 3.13 -0.84 19.48
CA ALA A 19 2.36 0.35 19.78
C ALA A 19 0.90 -0.04 20.08
N VAL A 20 0.28 0.65 21.03
CA VAL A 20 -1.16 0.50 21.26
C VAL A 20 -1.88 1.16 20.06
N ILE A 21 -2.44 0.35 19.18
CA ILE A 21 -3.20 0.81 18.02
C ILE A 21 -4.64 1.00 18.43
N ASP A 22 -5.15 2.24 18.36
CA ASP A 22 -6.59 2.52 18.52
C ASP A 22 -7.31 2.24 17.19
N PRO A 23 -8.10 1.17 17.08
CA PRO A 23 -8.76 0.80 15.83
C PRO A 23 -9.75 1.85 15.34
N ARG A 24 -10.31 2.69 16.22
CA ARG A 24 -11.28 3.74 15.86
C ARG A 24 -10.67 4.86 15.03
N ARG A 25 -9.34 4.96 15.00
CA ARG A 25 -8.58 5.92 14.21
C ARG A 25 -8.17 5.38 12.84
N VAL A 26 -8.43 4.09 12.55
CA VAL A 26 -7.93 3.37 11.37
C VAL A 26 -9.06 2.87 10.48
N ALA A 27 -8.98 3.17 9.19
CA ALA A 27 -9.77 2.53 8.14
C ALA A 27 -8.90 1.61 7.28
N ALA A 28 -9.36 0.39 7.02
CA ALA A 28 -8.80 -0.50 6.01
C ALA A 28 -9.49 -0.24 4.66
N VAL A 29 -8.73 0.16 3.66
CA VAL A 29 -9.23 0.45 2.30
C VAL A 29 -8.91 -0.74 1.40
N VAL A 30 -9.93 -1.30 0.77
CA VAL A 30 -9.83 -2.48 -0.08
C VAL A 30 -10.40 -2.16 -1.46
N PRO A 31 -9.56 -1.77 -2.45
CA PRO A 31 -10.01 -1.66 -3.83
C PRO A 31 -10.28 -3.05 -4.41
N ALA A 32 -11.40 -3.22 -5.12
CA ALA A 32 -11.81 -4.48 -5.69
C ALA A 32 -12.42 -4.30 -7.09
N PHE A 33 -12.16 -5.27 -7.98
CA PHE A 33 -12.79 -5.36 -9.28
C PHE A 33 -12.89 -6.82 -9.71
N ASN A 34 -14.11 -7.36 -9.81
CA ASN A 34 -14.37 -8.77 -10.09
C ASN A 34 -13.56 -9.71 -9.18
N GLU A 35 -13.76 -9.58 -7.86
CA GLU A 35 -13.10 -10.39 -6.83
C GLU A 35 -14.11 -11.27 -6.05
N SER A 36 -15.27 -11.60 -6.67
CA SER A 36 -16.20 -12.58 -6.10
C SER A 36 -15.48 -13.89 -5.78
N GLY A 37 -15.83 -14.49 -4.65
CA GLY A 37 -15.16 -15.69 -4.09
C GLY A 37 -13.89 -15.40 -3.28
N LYS A 38 -13.42 -14.14 -3.20
CA LYS A 38 -12.23 -13.75 -2.41
C LYS A 38 -12.49 -12.56 -1.50
N ILE A 39 -13.21 -11.54 -2.01
CA ILE A 39 -13.41 -10.28 -1.30
C ILE A 39 -14.03 -10.51 0.08
N GLY A 40 -14.97 -11.46 0.20
CA GLY A 40 -15.58 -11.82 1.47
C GLY A 40 -14.54 -12.30 2.50
N ASP A 41 -13.58 -13.12 2.06
CA ASP A 41 -12.51 -13.61 2.93
C ASP A 41 -11.57 -12.48 3.34
N VAL A 42 -11.18 -11.59 2.42
CA VAL A 42 -10.36 -10.42 2.73
C VAL A 42 -11.02 -9.57 3.82
N VAL A 43 -12.31 -9.25 3.66
CA VAL A 43 -13.07 -8.45 4.63
C VAL A 43 -13.12 -9.10 6.00
N ARG A 44 -13.41 -10.42 6.07
CA ARG A 44 -13.46 -11.18 7.33
C ARG A 44 -12.10 -11.29 8.02
N LYS A 45 -11.01 -11.44 7.25
CA LYS A 45 -9.64 -11.53 7.78
C LYS A 45 -9.11 -10.21 8.34
N VAL A 46 -9.67 -9.04 7.98
CA VAL A 46 -9.21 -7.76 8.57
C VAL A 46 -9.46 -7.75 10.07
N PRO A 47 -8.41 -7.69 10.91
CA PRO A 47 -8.57 -7.73 12.37
C PRO A 47 -9.16 -6.42 12.89
N ARG A 48 -10.44 -6.42 13.30
CA ARG A 48 -11.16 -5.24 13.80
C ARG A 48 -10.51 -4.61 15.03
N ARG A 49 -9.65 -5.34 15.74
CA ARG A 49 -8.82 -4.80 16.83
C ARG A 49 -7.75 -3.81 16.38
N TYR A 50 -7.49 -3.71 15.05
CA TYR A 50 -6.51 -2.78 14.48
C TYR A 50 -7.11 -1.78 13.51
N ALA A 51 -8.24 -2.12 12.87
CA ALA A 51 -8.97 -1.24 11.97
C ALA A 51 -10.47 -1.43 12.18
N ALA A 52 -11.14 -0.46 12.79
CA ALA A 52 -12.55 -0.56 13.12
C ALA A 52 -13.46 -0.48 11.88
N CYS A 53 -12.96 0.05 10.77
CA CYS A 53 -13.73 0.20 9.54
C CYS A 53 -13.00 -0.47 8.37
N VAL A 54 -13.74 -1.25 7.57
CA VAL A 54 -13.31 -1.73 6.27
C VAL A 54 -14.15 -1.06 5.19
N ILE A 55 -13.46 -0.32 4.33
CA ILE A 55 -14.03 0.39 3.19
C ILE A 55 -13.66 -0.39 1.92
N VAL A 56 -14.62 -1.10 1.34
CA VAL A 56 -14.44 -1.74 0.04
C VAL A 56 -14.85 -0.75 -1.05
N VAL A 57 -13.99 -0.56 -2.04
CA VAL A 57 -14.30 0.24 -3.22
C VAL A 57 -14.38 -0.69 -4.42
N ASP A 58 -15.61 -0.95 -4.87
CA ASP A 58 -15.91 -1.78 -6.03
C ASP A 58 -15.85 -0.93 -7.30
N ASP A 59 -14.86 -1.20 -8.14
CA ASP A 59 -14.60 -0.45 -9.37
C ASP A 59 -15.46 -0.94 -10.55
N CYS A 60 -16.79 -1.00 -10.36
CA CYS A 60 -17.78 -1.43 -11.34
C CYS A 60 -17.67 -2.92 -11.71
N SER A 61 -17.61 -3.80 -10.71
CA SER A 61 -17.59 -5.27 -10.93
C SER A 61 -18.86 -5.75 -11.63
N SER A 62 -18.72 -6.77 -12.45
CA SER A 62 -19.83 -7.46 -13.11
C SER A 62 -20.30 -8.73 -12.36
N ASP A 63 -19.60 -9.08 -11.30
CA ASP A 63 -19.87 -10.22 -10.41
C ASP A 63 -20.42 -9.75 -9.05
N ASP A 64 -20.55 -10.68 -8.09
CA ASP A 64 -21.13 -10.45 -6.77
C ASP A 64 -20.16 -9.79 -5.77
N THR A 65 -19.06 -9.15 -6.22
CA THR A 65 -18.03 -8.54 -5.39
C THR A 65 -18.62 -7.61 -4.32
N SER A 66 -19.53 -6.70 -4.71
CA SER A 66 -20.14 -5.75 -3.76
C SER A 66 -21.00 -6.43 -2.70
N ASP A 67 -21.78 -7.44 -3.09
CA ASP A 67 -22.72 -8.12 -2.19
C ASP A 67 -21.97 -9.06 -1.23
N GLU A 68 -20.95 -9.76 -1.71
CA GLU A 68 -20.05 -10.53 -0.84
C GLU A 68 -19.33 -9.65 0.19
N ALA A 69 -18.86 -8.46 -0.22
CA ALA A 69 -18.21 -7.53 0.70
C ALA A 69 -19.17 -7.07 1.82
N ARG A 70 -20.43 -6.73 1.47
CA ARG A 70 -21.46 -6.36 2.46
C ARG A 70 -21.79 -7.54 3.38
N ALA A 71 -22.02 -8.71 2.82
CA ALA A 71 -22.32 -9.91 3.59
C ALA A 71 -21.18 -10.32 4.54
N ALA A 72 -19.93 -10.01 4.17
CA ALA A 72 -18.76 -10.27 5.01
C ALA A 72 -18.54 -9.21 6.11
N GLY A 73 -19.37 -8.15 6.17
CA GLY A 73 -19.31 -7.12 7.21
C GLY A 73 -18.39 -5.94 6.89
N ALA A 74 -18.24 -5.58 5.61
CA ALA A 74 -17.62 -4.31 5.25
C ALA A 74 -18.51 -3.15 5.73
N GLU A 75 -17.95 -2.23 6.53
CA GLU A 75 -18.70 -1.09 7.08
C GLU A 75 -19.10 -0.08 5.98
N ARG A 76 -18.33 -0.04 4.89
CA ARG A 76 -18.63 0.76 3.69
C ARG A 76 -18.34 -0.02 2.43
N VAL A 77 -19.29 0.00 1.50
CA VAL A 77 -19.07 -0.48 0.13
C VAL A 77 -19.43 0.66 -0.81
N VAL A 78 -18.40 1.26 -1.43
CA VAL A 78 -18.55 2.33 -2.42
C VAL A 78 -18.39 1.72 -3.80
N ARG A 79 -19.39 1.86 -4.68
CA ARG A 79 -19.33 1.34 -6.05
C ARG A 79 -19.17 2.46 -7.05
N HIS A 80 -18.20 2.34 -7.95
CA HIS A 80 -18.05 3.23 -9.09
C HIS A 80 -19.08 2.91 -10.18
N PRO A 81 -19.61 3.91 -10.88
CA PRO A 81 -20.57 3.68 -11.98
C PRO A 81 -19.90 3.10 -13.24
N VAL A 82 -18.58 3.27 -13.39
CA VAL A 82 -17.75 2.74 -14.48
C VAL A 82 -16.42 2.30 -13.93
N ASN A 83 -15.76 1.34 -14.61
CA ASN A 83 -14.40 0.94 -14.23
C ASN A 83 -13.40 2.06 -14.50
N ARG A 84 -12.79 2.59 -13.44
CA ARG A 84 -11.80 3.67 -13.48
C ARG A 84 -10.38 3.16 -13.28
N GLY A 85 -10.22 2.07 -12.57
CA GLY A 85 -8.95 1.46 -12.23
C GLY A 85 -8.62 1.50 -10.75
N VAL A 86 -7.63 0.69 -10.36
CA VAL A 86 -7.24 0.47 -8.96
C VAL A 86 -6.85 1.77 -8.25
N GLY A 87 -6.16 2.68 -8.92
CA GLY A 87 -5.77 3.98 -8.34
C GLY A 87 -6.99 4.84 -8.00
N ALA A 88 -8.01 4.89 -8.87
CA ALA A 88 -9.26 5.57 -8.58
C ALA A 88 -9.97 4.93 -7.38
N GLY A 89 -9.96 3.58 -7.28
CA GLY A 89 -10.49 2.85 -6.13
C GLY A 89 -9.79 3.21 -4.83
N ILE A 90 -8.45 3.20 -4.82
CA ILE A 90 -7.65 3.61 -3.66
C ILE A 90 -7.96 5.06 -3.29
N ARG A 91 -7.93 5.99 -4.24
CA ARG A 91 -8.26 7.41 -4.01
C ARG A 91 -9.63 7.57 -3.37
N THR A 92 -10.66 6.92 -3.92
CA THR A 92 -12.02 6.97 -3.38
C THR A 92 -12.06 6.45 -1.95
N GLY A 93 -11.40 5.34 -1.64
CA GLY A 93 -11.33 4.78 -0.29
C GLY A 93 -10.61 5.69 0.70
N LEU A 94 -9.45 6.24 0.34
CA LEU A 94 -8.70 7.18 1.18
C LEU A 94 -9.49 8.45 1.47
N MET A 95 -10.15 9.04 0.45
CA MET A 95 -10.97 10.23 0.61
C MET A 95 -12.24 9.95 1.41
N THR A 96 -12.80 8.73 1.33
CA THR A 96 -13.94 8.31 2.16
C THR A 96 -13.51 8.19 3.61
N ALA A 97 -12.40 7.48 3.89
CA ALA A 97 -11.83 7.37 5.23
C ALA A 97 -11.59 8.75 5.86
N LYS A 98 -10.98 9.66 5.10
CA LYS A 98 -10.71 11.03 5.56
C LYS A 98 -11.98 11.81 5.87
N ARG A 99 -13.00 11.77 5.01
CA ARG A 99 -14.29 12.45 5.25
C ARG A 99 -15.04 11.89 6.46
N GLU A 100 -14.87 10.62 6.78
CA GLU A 100 -15.44 9.97 7.95
C GLU A 100 -14.61 10.20 9.24
N GLY A 101 -13.53 10.98 9.17
CA GLY A 101 -12.75 11.42 10.32
C GLY A 101 -11.69 10.42 10.79
N TYR A 102 -11.38 9.39 10.01
CA TYR A 102 -10.24 8.50 10.31
C TYR A 102 -8.92 9.27 10.19
N GLU A 103 -7.99 8.95 11.06
CA GLU A 103 -6.66 9.58 11.04
C GLU A 103 -5.67 8.81 10.15
N PHE A 104 -5.81 7.50 10.12
CA PHE A 104 -4.96 6.59 9.37
C PHE A 104 -5.77 5.72 8.43
N ALA A 105 -5.18 5.38 7.29
CA ALA A 105 -5.72 4.37 6.40
C ALA A 105 -4.64 3.34 6.05
N ALA A 106 -5.03 2.06 5.98
CA ALA A 106 -4.20 0.98 5.44
C ALA A 106 -4.85 0.44 4.16
N ILE A 107 -4.06 0.23 3.10
CA ILE A 107 -4.52 -0.36 1.85
C ILE A 107 -4.24 -1.87 1.88
N LEU A 108 -5.27 -2.65 1.58
CA LEU A 108 -5.20 -4.10 1.39
C LEU A 108 -5.71 -4.45 -0.01
N SER A 109 -5.14 -5.47 -0.64
CA SER A 109 -5.63 -5.94 -1.94
C SER A 109 -6.89 -6.78 -1.80
N GLY A 110 -7.89 -6.57 -2.68
CA GLY A 110 -9.13 -7.35 -2.71
C GLY A 110 -8.96 -8.78 -3.24
N ASP A 111 -7.81 -9.13 -3.80
CA ASP A 111 -7.49 -10.43 -4.40
C ASP A 111 -6.89 -11.47 -3.42
N ASP A 112 -6.88 -11.16 -2.12
CA ASP A 112 -6.35 -12.00 -1.03
C ASP A 112 -4.82 -12.25 -1.12
N GLN A 113 -4.07 -11.33 -1.70
CA GLN A 113 -2.60 -11.46 -1.76
C GLN A 113 -1.90 -10.93 -0.50
N HIS A 114 -2.50 -9.98 0.22
CA HIS A 114 -1.94 -9.44 1.45
C HIS A 114 -2.38 -10.25 2.68
N GLU A 115 -1.54 -10.26 3.71
CA GLU A 115 -1.85 -10.87 5.01
C GLU A 115 -2.42 -9.81 5.96
N PRO A 116 -3.75 -9.77 6.21
CA PRO A 116 -4.34 -8.74 7.07
C PRO A 116 -3.83 -8.79 8.52
N ASP A 117 -3.37 -9.95 9.01
CA ASP A 117 -2.76 -10.08 10.32
C ASP A 117 -1.43 -9.31 10.47
N GLU A 118 -0.84 -8.87 9.35
CA GLU A 118 0.35 -8.02 9.34
C GLU A 118 0.02 -6.51 9.41
N LEU A 119 -1.27 -6.11 9.51
CA LEU A 119 -1.68 -4.72 9.74
C LEU A 119 -0.90 -4.02 10.86
N PRO A 120 -0.62 -4.65 12.03
CA PRO A 120 0.19 -4.00 13.07
C PRO A 120 1.57 -3.56 12.59
N ARG A 121 2.18 -4.30 11.64
CA ARG A 121 3.51 -3.95 11.11
C ARG A 121 3.49 -2.61 10.37
N VAL A 122 2.47 -2.38 9.54
CA VAL A 122 2.34 -1.13 8.78
C VAL A 122 1.76 0.00 9.61
N LEU A 123 0.99 -0.27 10.66
CA LEU A 123 0.38 0.74 11.51
C LEU A 123 1.29 1.23 12.65
N THR A 124 2.11 0.35 13.24
CA THR A 124 2.95 0.68 14.39
C THR A 124 3.82 1.93 14.17
N PRO A 125 4.53 2.11 13.04
CA PRO A 125 5.33 3.31 12.86
C PRO A 125 4.51 4.60 12.79
N LEU A 126 3.25 4.55 12.32
CA LEU A 126 2.33 5.69 12.30
C LEU A 126 1.90 6.06 13.72
N PHE A 127 1.52 5.07 14.54
CA PHE A 127 1.08 5.27 15.92
C PHE A 127 2.21 5.70 16.88
N ARG A 128 3.46 5.37 16.54
CA ARG A 128 4.65 5.84 17.25
C ARG A 128 5.13 7.21 16.77
N ASP A 129 4.43 7.81 15.83
CA ASP A 129 4.86 9.04 15.17
C ASP A 129 6.28 8.96 14.55
N GLU A 130 6.67 7.76 14.09
CA GLU A 130 7.95 7.51 13.42
C GLU A 130 7.84 7.66 11.90
N ALA A 131 6.61 7.62 11.35
CA ALA A 131 6.32 7.71 9.93
C ALA A 131 5.00 8.42 9.67
N ASP A 132 4.87 8.96 8.47
CA ASP A 132 3.64 9.51 7.92
C ASP A 132 3.11 8.60 6.79
N LEU A 133 4.02 7.88 6.12
CA LEU A 133 3.73 6.80 5.16
C LEU A 133 4.56 5.57 5.50
N VAL A 134 3.91 4.42 5.58
CA VAL A 134 4.56 3.12 5.76
C VAL A 134 4.32 2.24 4.54
N GLN A 135 5.42 1.78 3.95
CA GLN A 135 5.47 0.91 2.79
C GLN A 135 5.77 -0.52 3.22
N GLY A 136 4.92 -1.47 2.89
CA GLY A 136 5.24 -2.88 3.05
C GLY A 136 6.31 -3.33 2.05
N SER A 137 7.26 -4.12 2.49
CA SER A 137 8.31 -4.67 1.62
C SER A 137 8.41 -6.19 1.75
N ARG A 138 8.36 -6.86 0.60
CA ARG A 138 8.61 -8.31 0.47
C ARG A 138 10.08 -8.68 0.64
N TRP A 139 10.97 -7.69 0.52
CA TRP A 139 12.41 -7.90 0.38
C TRP A 139 13.21 -7.54 1.63
N LEU A 140 12.60 -6.92 2.62
CA LEU A 140 13.21 -6.73 3.93
C LEU A 140 13.32 -8.06 4.69
N PRO A 141 14.30 -8.22 5.60
CA PRO A 141 14.36 -9.38 6.49
C PRO A 141 13.03 -9.59 7.22
N GLY A 142 12.43 -10.77 7.11
CA GLY A 142 11.10 -11.08 7.64
C GLY A 142 9.95 -10.80 6.67
N GLY A 143 10.20 -10.26 5.48
CA GLY A 143 9.25 -10.18 4.37
C GLY A 143 9.27 -11.44 3.52
N ALA A 144 8.20 -11.70 2.77
CA ALA A 144 8.08 -12.89 1.94
C ALA A 144 7.22 -12.65 0.68
N ALA A 145 7.49 -13.45 -0.36
CA ALA A 145 6.76 -13.44 -1.61
C ALA A 145 6.50 -14.88 -2.12
N PRO A 146 5.79 -15.73 -1.35
CA PRO A 146 5.54 -17.11 -1.76
C PRO A 146 4.74 -17.14 -3.07
N GLY A 147 5.17 -18.01 -4.00
CA GLY A 147 4.52 -18.17 -5.30
C GLY A 147 4.79 -17.05 -6.32
N ILE A 148 5.68 -16.08 -6.03
CA ILE A 148 5.95 -14.98 -6.97
C ILE A 148 6.50 -15.52 -8.30
N PRO A 149 5.90 -15.15 -9.46
CA PRO A 149 6.45 -15.48 -10.78
C PRO A 149 7.84 -14.89 -11.00
N SER A 150 8.69 -15.59 -11.75
CA SER A 150 10.09 -15.21 -11.96
C SER A 150 10.25 -13.82 -12.62
N ASP A 151 9.42 -13.51 -13.61
CA ASP A 151 9.36 -12.23 -14.29
C ASP A 151 9.01 -11.08 -13.33
N ARG A 152 8.03 -11.28 -12.43
CA ARG A 152 7.69 -10.31 -11.38
C ARG A 152 8.79 -10.15 -10.35
N ARG A 153 9.43 -11.26 -9.94
CA ARG A 153 10.53 -11.24 -8.97
C ARG A 153 11.67 -10.34 -9.45
N TRP A 154 12.01 -10.44 -10.72
CA TRP A 154 13.08 -9.64 -11.31
C TRP A 154 12.73 -8.14 -11.31
N LEU A 155 11.54 -7.77 -11.78
CA LEU A 155 11.16 -6.36 -11.85
C LEU A 155 10.94 -5.72 -10.48
N THR A 156 10.29 -6.43 -9.54
CA THR A 156 10.10 -5.89 -8.18
C THR A 156 11.43 -5.65 -7.46
N ARG A 157 12.53 -6.25 -7.95
CA ARG A 157 13.89 -5.97 -7.46
C ARG A 157 14.61 -4.85 -8.21
N ILE A 158 14.28 -4.62 -9.49
CA ILE A 158 14.89 -3.52 -10.27
C ILE A 158 14.17 -2.20 -10.00
N TYR A 159 12.86 -2.22 -9.85
CA TYR A 159 12.07 -1.01 -9.60
C TYR A 159 12.61 -0.13 -8.46
N PRO A 160 13.01 -0.67 -7.30
CA PRO A 160 13.60 0.12 -6.21
C PRO A 160 14.83 0.92 -6.62
N LEU A 161 15.69 0.37 -7.50
CA LEU A 161 16.84 1.10 -8.02
C LEU A 161 16.40 2.31 -8.85
N LEU A 162 15.43 2.14 -9.74
CA LEU A 162 14.88 3.22 -10.56
C LEU A 162 14.18 4.27 -9.69
N PHE A 163 13.45 3.81 -8.68
CA PHE A 163 12.81 4.71 -7.72
C PHE A 163 13.83 5.54 -6.94
N ARG A 164 14.91 4.91 -6.47
CA ARG A 164 16.01 5.60 -5.80
C ARG A 164 16.68 6.65 -6.68
N LEU A 165 16.94 6.33 -7.94
CA LEU A 165 17.52 7.28 -8.91
C LEU A 165 16.60 8.48 -9.15
N ALA A 166 15.28 8.27 -9.15
CA ALA A 166 14.31 9.34 -9.38
C ALA A 166 14.05 10.19 -8.14
N SER A 167 13.90 9.58 -6.97
CA SER A 167 13.45 10.21 -5.72
C SER A 167 14.57 10.51 -4.71
N GLY A 168 15.70 9.80 -4.80
CA GLY A 168 16.76 9.80 -3.79
C GLY A 168 16.49 8.88 -2.59
N TYR A 169 15.30 8.30 -2.47
CA TYR A 169 14.91 7.43 -1.35
C TYR A 169 15.31 5.97 -1.59
N PRO A 170 15.97 5.30 -0.62
CA PRO A 170 16.46 3.94 -0.77
C PRO A 170 15.35 2.89 -0.53
N SER A 171 14.26 2.97 -1.32
CA SER A 171 13.18 1.99 -1.25
C SER A 171 13.68 0.58 -1.54
N THR A 172 13.11 -0.42 -0.87
CA THR A 172 13.36 -1.85 -1.14
C THR A 172 12.22 -2.51 -1.92
N ASP A 173 11.00 -1.94 -1.88
CA ASP A 173 9.82 -2.48 -2.58
C ASP A 173 8.77 -1.42 -2.90
N GLY A 174 9.06 -0.53 -3.84
CA GLY A 174 8.14 0.55 -4.24
C GLY A 174 6.87 0.09 -4.98
N THR A 175 6.76 -1.20 -5.33
CA THR A 175 5.63 -1.75 -6.10
C THR A 175 4.60 -2.50 -5.26
N ASN A 176 4.82 -2.65 -3.96
CA ASN A 176 3.88 -3.34 -3.08
C ASN A 176 2.72 -2.42 -2.71
N GLY A 177 1.50 -2.92 -2.84
CA GLY A 177 0.27 -2.19 -2.50
C GLY A 177 -0.08 -2.20 -1.01
N PHE A 178 0.53 -3.04 -0.18
CA PHE A 178 0.29 -3.03 1.26
C PHE A 178 0.97 -1.83 1.92
N ARG A 179 0.20 -0.80 2.22
CA ARG A 179 0.69 0.49 2.72
C ARG A 179 -0.23 1.04 3.79
N ALA A 180 0.31 1.92 4.63
CA ALA A 180 -0.50 2.69 5.56
C ALA A 180 -0.09 4.17 5.53
N PHE A 181 -1.05 5.06 5.76
CA PHE A 181 -0.90 6.51 5.61
C PHE A 181 -1.50 7.26 6.80
N ARG A 182 -0.86 8.35 7.15
CA ARG A 182 -1.51 9.43 7.91
C ARG A 182 -2.34 10.26 6.93
N LEU A 183 -3.66 10.26 7.08
CA LEU A 183 -4.57 10.87 6.11
C LEU A 183 -4.46 12.40 6.00
N SER A 184 -3.90 13.08 7.02
CA SER A 184 -3.59 14.50 6.93
C SER A 184 -2.55 14.85 5.87
N MET A 185 -1.73 13.89 5.40
CA MET A 185 -0.85 14.12 4.23
C MET A 185 -1.63 14.55 2.99
N LEU A 186 -2.88 14.10 2.86
CA LEU A 186 -3.72 14.41 1.70
C LEU A 186 -4.26 15.85 1.71
N ASP A 187 -4.01 16.63 2.77
CA ASP A 187 -4.28 18.06 2.84
C ASP A 187 -3.16 18.90 2.23
N ASP A 188 -2.01 18.30 2.00
CA ASP A 188 -0.88 19.00 1.37
C ASP A 188 -1.20 19.30 -0.11
N PRO A 189 -1.27 20.58 -0.52
CA PRO A 189 -1.60 20.94 -1.90
C PRO A 189 -0.57 20.46 -2.94
N ARG A 190 0.59 19.99 -2.48
CA ARG A 190 1.61 19.38 -3.34
C ARG A 190 1.29 17.89 -3.64
N ILE A 191 0.37 17.27 -2.89
CA ILE A 191 -0.09 15.87 -3.10
C ILE A 191 -1.45 15.90 -3.78
N ARG A 192 -1.45 15.99 -5.10
CA ARG A 192 -2.67 16.14 -5.90
C ARG A 192 -3.16 14.79 -6.40
N LEU A 193 -4.23 14.28 -5.77
CA LEU A 193 -4.83 13.00 -6.16
C LEU A 193 -5.89 13.14 -7.28
N ASP A 194 -6.32 14.35 -7.60
CA ASP A 194 -7.39 14.69 -8.55
C ASP A 194 -6.97 14.64 -10.02
N GLN A 195 -5.94 13.84 -10.34
CA GLN A 195 -5.37 13.73 -11.68
C GLN A 195 -5.78 12.40 -12.32
N ASP A 196 -6.43 12.43 -13.49
CA ASP A 196 -6.96 11.22 -14.18
C ASP A 196 -5.89 10.19 -14.53
N TRP A 197 -4.64 10.64 -14.78
CA TRP A 197 -3.54 9.73 -15.08
C TRP A 197 -3.13 8.85 -13.89
N LEU A 198 -3.62 9.15 -12.67
CA LEU A 198 -3.41 8.37 -11.45
C LEU A 198 -4.47 7.28 -11.24
N ASP A 199 -5.44 7.16 -12.12
CA ASP A 199 -6.59 6.27 -11.92
C ASP A 199 -6.23 4.76 -11.91
N ARG A 200 -5.01 4.39 -12.36
CA ARG A 200 -4.59 2.99 -12.41
C ARG A 200 -3.40 2.72 -11.46
N TYR A 201 -2.37 2.06 -11.95
CA TYR A 201 -1.21 1.65 -11.13
C TYR A 201 -0.24 2.80 -10.81
N GLU A 202 -0.46 3.98 -11.33
CA GLU A 202 0.38 5.15 -11.13
C GLU A 202 0.23 5.80 -9.76
N LEU A 203 -0.94 5.65 -9.11
CA LEU A 203 -1.25 6.34 -7.85
C LEU A 203 -0.28 5.98 -6.73
N GLU A 204 0.02 4.70 -6.58
CA GLU A 204 0.83 4.21 -5.46
C GLU A 204 2.29 4.68 -5.56
N PRO A 205 2.98 4.54 -6.74
CA PRO A 205 4.29 5.13 -6.93
C PRO A 205 4.29 6.67 -6.81
N TYR A 206 3.23 7.33 -7.30
CA TYR A 206 3.06 8.78 -7.16
C TYR A 206 3.02 9.19 -5.69
N LEU A 207 2.17 8.56 -4.88
CA LEU A 207 2.05 8.87 -3.45
C LEU A 207 3.38 8.68 -2.71
N LEU A 208 4.07 7.57 -2.98
CA LEU A 208 5.38 7.32 -2.37
C LEU A 208 6.41 8.38 -2.79
N TYR A 209 6.46 8.72 -4.07
CA TYR A 209 7.37 9.74 -4.60
C TYR A 209 7.07 11.11 -3.98
N GLN A 210 5.81 11.54 -3.95
CA GLN A 210 5.40 12.83 -3.39
C GLN A 210 5.65 12.89 -1.87
N ALA A 211 5.37 11.81 -1.14
CA ALA A 211 5.69 11.74 0.28
C ALA A 211 7.18 12.04 0.52
N VAL A 212 8.08 11.39 -0.22
CA VAL A 212 9.53 11.64 -0.14
C VAL A 212 9.87 13.09 -0.51
N ARG A 213 9.34 13.59 -1.63
CA ARG A 213 9.65 14.95 -2.14
C ARG A 213 9.10 16.06 -1.26
N CYS A 214 7.97 15.83 -0.60
CA CYS A 214 7.38 16.79 0.33
C CYS A 214 8.00 16.75 1.73
N GLY A 215 8.94 15.83 1.99
CA GLY A 215 9.64 15.72 3.26
C GLY A 215 8.90 14.95 4.34
N TYR A 216 7.89 14.15 3.97
CA TYR A 216 7.21 13.24 4.89
C TYR A 216 8.13 12.09 5.30
N ARG A 217 7.93 11.60 6.51
CA ARG A 217 8.69 10.46 7.04
C ARG A 217 8.16 9.17 6.43
N VAL A 218 8.97 8.53 5.60
CA VAL A 218 8.64 7.24 4.98
C VAL A 218 9.42 6.14 5.67
N ARG A 219 8.74 5.04 6.02
CA ARG A 219 9.34 3.81 6.57
C ARG A 219 8.95 2.61 5.74
N GLU A 220 9.83 1.63 5.66
CA GLU A 220 9.52 0.32 5.11
C GLU A 220 9.49 -0.74 6.22
N VAL A 221 8.53 -1.65 6.13
CA VAL A 221 8.37 -2.77 7.06
C VAL A 221 8.21 -4.08 6.31
N PRO A 222 8.70 -5.20 6.87
CA PRO A 222 8.57 -6.51 6.20
C PRO A 222 7.10 -6.95 6.18
N VAL A 223 6.63 -7.40 5.01
CA VAL A 223 5.29 -7.96 4.84
C VAL A 223 5.31 -9.16 3.89
N THR A 224 4.27 -9.98 3.97
CA THR A 224 4.06 -11.13 3.10
C THR A 224 3.06 -10.78 1.99
N VAL A 225 3.41 -11.11 0.74
CA VAL A 225 2.49 -11.03 -0.40
C VAL A 225 2.42 -12.40 -1.06
N ARG A 226 1.27 -13.08 -0.94
CA ARG A 226 1.04 -14.42 -1.51
C ARG A 226 0.59 -14.31 -2.97
N TYR A 227 1.25 -15.06 -3.82
CA TYR A 227 0.85 -15.17 -5.22
C TYR A 227 0.10 -16.48 -5.41
N HIS A 228 -1.19 -16.40 -5.67
CA HIS A 228 -2.02 -17.56 -5.99
C HIS A 228 -1.69 -18.09 -7.39
N ALA A 229 -2.14 -19.33 -7.70
CA ALA A 229 -1.86 -19.98 -8.99
C ALA A 229 -2.27 -19.09 -10.19
N ARG A 230 -1.63 -19.31 -11.33
CA ARG A 230 -1.82 -18.54 -12.58
C ARG A 230 -3.31 -18.33 -12.92
N GLY A 231 -3.71 -17.10 -13.25
CA GLY A 231 -5.07 -16.73 -13.65
C GLY A 231 -5.76 -15.71 -12.75
N THR A 232 -5.19 -15.40 -11.57
CA THR A 232 -5.81 -14.46 -10.61
C THR A 232 -5.34 -13.02 -10.73
N THR A 233 -4.25 -12.75 -11.47
CA THR A 233 -3.71 -11.39 -11.57
C THR A 233 -4.27 -10.65 -12.78
N LYS A 234 -4.81 -9.46 -12.56
CA LYS A 234 -5.36 -8.57 -13.60
C LYS A 234 -4.30 -7.63 -14.20
N MET A 235 -3.09 -7.66 -13.69
CA MET A 235 -1.97 -6.85 -14.17
C MET A 235 -1.36 -7.47 -15.44
N HIS A 236 -1.45 -6.75 -16.55
CA HIS A 236 -0.78 -7.10 -17.80
C HIS A 236 0.61 -6.48 -17.84
N TRP A 237 1.61 -7.30 -17.62
CA TRP A 237 2.98 -6.95 -17.35
C TRP A 237 3.60 -5.91 -18.29
N PHE A 238 3.61 -6.13 -19.60
CA PHE A 238 4.23 -5.19 -20.55
C PHE A 238 3.50 -3.84 -20.65
N ARG A 239 2.16 -3.86 -20.58
CA ARG A 239 1.36 -2.63 -20.66
C ARG A 239 1.42 -1.84 -19.35
N ASP A 240 1.44 -2.53 -18.22
CA ASP A 240 1.33 -1.91 -16.91
C ASP A 240 2.70 -1.57 -16.31
N ALA A 241 3.82 -2.17 -16.81
CA ALA A 241 5.18 -1.78 -16.43
C ALA A 241 5.45 -0.30 -16.71
N TRP A 242 5.00 0.23 -17.86
CA TRP A 242 5.10 1.65 -18.15
C TRP A 242 4.32 2.51 -17.14
N ARG A 243 3.17 2.05 -16.69
CA ARG A 243 2.36 2.76 -15.69
C ARG A 243 3.04 2.86 -14.33
N LEU A 244 3.85 1.88 -13.95
CA LEU A 244 4.66 1.96 -12.75
C LEU A 244 5.85 2.92 -12.89
N LEU A 245 6.44 3.00 -14.09
CA LEU A 245 7.60 3.86 -14.37
C LEU A 245 7.22 5.29 -14.69
N ARG A 246 6.07 5.50 -15.33
CA ARG A 246 5.59 6.82 -15.77
C ARG A 246 5.62 7.89 -14.68
N PRO A 247 5.16 7.63 -13.43
CA PRO A 247 5.26 8.61 -12.36
C PRO A 247 6.68 9.07 -12.10
N LEU A 248 7.66 8.16 -12.10
CA LEU A 248 9.06 8.51 -11.85
C LEU A 248 9.62 9.46 -12.93
N VAL A 249 9.27 9.20 -14.19
CA VAL A 249 9.68 10.04 -15.31
C VAL A 249 8.99 11.40 -15.26
N TYR A 250 7.66 11.42 -15.13
CA TYR A 250 6.86 12.65 -15.17
C TYR A 250 7.19 13.59 -14.01
N LEU A 251 7.30 13.04 -12.80
CA LEU A 251 7.59 13.82 -11.61
C LEU A 251 9.05 14.30 -11.59
N ARG A 252 9.99 13.48 -12.07
CA ARG A 252 11.40 13.87 -12.17
C ARG A 252 11.63 14.99 -13.17
N LEU A 253 10.89 14.99 -14.28
CA LEU A 253 10.96 16.01 -15.35
C LEU A 253 10.03 17.20 -15.09
N GLY A 254 9.20 17.18 -14.06
CA GLY A 254 8.23 18.24 -13.74
C GLY A 254 7.06 18.35 -14.75
N ILE A 255 6.80 17.30 -15.53
CA ILE A 255 5.72 17.27 -16.54
C ILE A 255 4.34 17.22 -15.87
N GLN A 256 4.24 16.53 -14.74
CA GLN A 256 3.05 16.43 -13.88
C GLN A 256 3.45 16.82 -12.45
N ARG A 257 2.61 17.56 -11.75
CA ARG A 257 2.88 18.02 -10.37
C ARG A 257 1.73 17.67 -9.45
#